data_8b6e4106640dd3520c2748e2c763bef3
#
_entry.id   8b6e4106640dd3520c2748e2c763bef3
#
_cell.length_a   1.000
_cell.length_b   1.000
_cell.length_c   1.000
_cell.angle_alpha   90.00
_cell.angle_beta   90.00
_cell.angle_gamma   90.00
#
_symmetry.space_group_name_H-M   'P 1'
#
loop_
_entity.id
_entity.type
_entity.pdbx_description
1 polymer ?
#
loop_
_entity_poly.entity_id
_entity_poly.type
_entity_poly.pdbx_seq_one_letter_code
_entity_poly.pdbx_strand_id
1 'polypeptide(L)'
;TDVIMAVPDILFASLLAATVREPVGQWVEEMYIRTGFSFLKTTTYVDFIVVFSALSFVHWTGYARLIRGQILSLREKEYVEAARMVGVKGLAILVRHVVPNALGPILVSVTFGFAGAIVAESSLSYLGIGVQPPQASWGAMINDNALSWRYRPWLTIIPGMVVGIVSLAINFLGDGLMDALNPRQAGRA
;
A
#
# COMPACT_ATOMS: atom_id res chain seq x y z
N THR A 1 6.15 3.98 16.32
CA THR A 1 5.20 4.44 15.28
C THR A 1 5.18 5.96 15.18
N ASP A 2 5.11 6.69 16.29
CA ASP A 2 4.89 8.14 16.29
C ASP A 2 6.08 8.95 15.73
N VAL A 3 7.31 8.48 15.94
CA VAL A 3 8.52 9.12 15.38
C VAL A 3 8.55 9.05 13.84
N ILE A 4 8.13 7.92 13.25
CA ILE A 4 8.09 7.76 11.79
C ILE A 4 7.04 8.69 11.16
N MET A 5 5.92 8.92 11.86
CA MET A 5 4.85 9.79 11.38
C MET A 5 5.15 11.29 11.50
N ALA A 6 6.21 11.68 12.18
CA ALA A 6 6.64 13.08 12.25
C ALA A 6 7.31 13.55 10.93
N VAL A 7 7.73 12.62 10.07
CA VAL A 7 8.33 12.91 8.77
C VAL A 7 7.27 12.75 7.69
N PRO A 8 7.15 13.68 6.72
CA PRO A 8 6.24 13.50 5.59
C PRO A 8 6.51 12.20 4.84
N ASP A 9 5.46 11.38 4.66
CA ASP A 9 5.55 10.02 4.12
C ASP A 9 6.32 9.93 2.79
N ILE A 10 6.05 10.85 1.86
CA ILE A 10 6.70 10.87 0.54
C ILE A 10 8.20 11.17 0.68
N LEU A 11 8.59 12.11 1.56
CA LEU A 11 10.00 12.45 1.76
C LEU A 11 10.76 11.27 2.39
N PHE A 12 10.15 10.61 3.36
CA PHE A 12 10.78 9.45 4.00
C PHE A 12 10.89 8.27 3.04
N ALA A 13 9.83 7.99 2.28
CA ALA A 13 9.84 6.94 1.25
C ALA A 13 10.87 7.21 0.15
N SER A 14 11.00 8.48 -0.29
CA SER A 14 11.97 8.88 -1.29
C SER A 14 13.42 8.72 -0.81
N LEU A 15 13.70 9.14 0.42
CA LEU A 15 15.02 8.98 1.03
C LEU A 15 15.38 7.51 1.19
N LEU A 16 14.42 6.69 1.67
CA LEU A 16 14.63 5.26 1.83
C LEU A 16 14.88 4.56 0.48
N ALA A 17 14.05 4.86 -0.52
CA ALA A 17 14.23 4.32 -1.86
C ALA A 17 15.57 4.70 -2.48
N ALA A 18 15.97 5.97 -2.38
CA ALA A 18 17.24 6.44 -2.91
C ALA A 18 18.45 5.79 -2.21
N THR A 19 18.38 5.59 -0.89
CA THR A 19 19.47 5.03 -0.11
C THR A 19 19.61 3.51 -0.32
N VAL A 20 18.48 2.79 -0.44
CA VAL A 20 18.47 1.32 -0.47
C VAL A 20 18.64 0.77 -1.89
N ARG A 21 18.33 1.55 -2.93
CA ARG A 21 18.38 1.10 -4.33
C ARG A 21 19.73 0.54 -4.72
N GLU A 22 20.80 1.27 -4.49
CA GLU A 22 22.14 0.89 -4.94
C GLU A 22 22.69 -0.36 -4.23
N PRO A 23 22.63 -0.47 -2.87
CA PRO A 23 23.01 -1.68 -2.17
C PRO A 23 22.21 -2.93 -2.58
N VAL A 24 20.89 -2.77 -2.79
CA VAL A 24 20.04 -3.90 -3.23
C VAL A 24 20.38 -4.30 -4.67
N GLY A 25 20.63 -3.34 -5.55
CA GLY A 25 21.06 -3.60 -6.92
C GLY A 25 22.36 -4.41 -6.97
N GLN A 26 23.37 -3.99 -6.23
CA GLN A 26 24.66 -4.70 -6.12
C GLN A 26 24.48 -6.12 -5.55
N TRP A 27 23.67 -6.27 -4.50
CA TRP A 27 23.40 -7.58 -3.91
C TRP A 27 22.70 -8.53 -4.89
N VAL A 28 21.72 -8.04 -5.66
CA VAL A 28 21.00 -8.82 -6.69
C VAL A 28 21.96 -9.21 -7.82
N GLU A 29 22.87 -8.32 -8.25
CA GLU A 29 23.88 -8.60 -9.25
C GLU A 29 24.87 -9.67 -8.79
N GLU A 30 25.36 -9.59 -7.55
CA GLU A 30 26.19 -10.62 -6.94
C GLU A 30 25.48 -11.98 -6.88
N MET A 31 24.22 -11.99 -6.51
CA MET A 31 23.39 -13.21 -6.50
C MET A 31 23.23 -13.79 -7.90
N TYR A 32 23.05 -12.94 -8.92
CA TYR A 32 23.01 -13.38 -10.31
C TYR A 32 24.32 -14.04 -10.73
N ILE A 33 25.45 -13.41 -10.42
CA ILE A 33 26.80 -13.95 -10.76
C ILE A 33 27.02 -15.31 -10.09
N ARG A 34 26.58 -15.48 -8.84
CA ARG A 34 26.76 -16.72 -8.06
C ARG A 34 25.83 -17.85 -8.49
N THR A 35 24.59 -17.54 -8.85
CA THR A 35 23.52 -18.54 -9.06
C THR A 35 23.22 -18.81 -10.52
N GLY A 36 23.56 -17.88 -11.44
CA GLY A 36 23.24 -17.96 -12.87
C GLY A 36 21.74 -17.86 -13.18
N PHE A 37 20.89 -17.54 -12.21
CA PHE A 37 19.45 -17.40 -12.45
C PHE A 37 19.15 -16.17 -13.31
N SER A 38 18.76 -16.40 -14.57
CA SER A 38 18.44 -15.34 -15.56
C SER A 38 17.36 -14.36 -15.10
N PHE A 39 16.50 -14.76 -14.18
CA PHE A 39 15.52 -13.91 -13.52
C PHE A 39 16.15 -12.72 -12.77
N LEU A 40 17.32 -12.92 -12.15
CA LEU A 40 18.03 -11.88 -11.41
C LEU A 40 18.81 -10.91 -12.31
N LYS A 41 18.96 -11.22 -13.59
CA LYS A 41 19.65 -10.38 -14.57
C LYS A 41 18.94 -9.05 -14.82
N THR A 42 17.64 -8.98 -14.58
CA THR A 42 16.83 -7.83 -14.90
C THR A 42 16.69 -6.92 -13.66
N THR A 43 17.29 -5.74 -13.70
CA THR A 43 17.20 -4.71 -12.65
C THR A 43 15.75 -4.21 -12.41
N THR A 44 14.83 -4.56 -13.32
CA THR A 44 13.40 -4.26 -13.24
C THR A 44 12.79 -4.54 -11.88
N TYR A 45 13.06 -5.74 -11.35
CA TYR A 45 12.48 -6.18 -10.08
C TYR A 45 13.06 -5.43 -8.89
N VAL A 46 14.33 -4.98 -9.00
CA VAL A 46 14.98 -4.21 -7.94
C VAL A 46 14.24 -2.90 -7.69
N ASP A 47 13.91 -2.16 -8.74
CA ASP A 47 13.19 -0.90 -8.62
C ASP A 47 11.80 -1.08 -7.99
N PHE A 48 11.04 -2.08 -8.45
CA PHE A 48 9.74 -2.38 -7.87
C PHE A 48 9.86 -2.81 -6.39
N ILE A 49 10.77 -3.72 -6.07
CA ILE A 49 10.97 -4.18 -4.69
C ILE A 49 11.37 -3.00 -3.79
N VAL A 50 12.29 -2.16 -4.22
CA VAL A 50 12.78 -1.03 -3.43
C VAL A 50 11.65 -0.01 -3.21
N VAL A 51 10.95 0.41 -4.27
CA VAL A 51 9.88 1.41 -4.17
C VAL A 51 8.72 0.90 -3.31
N PHE A 52 8.23 -0.32 -3.59
CA PHE A 52 7.11 -0.87 -2.83
C PHE A 52 7.49 -1.24 -1.40
N SER A 53 8.74 -1.67 -1.14
CA SER A 53 9.22 -1.89 0.23
C SER A 53 9.30 -0.58 1.01
N ALA A 54 9.80 0.50 0.38
CA ALA A 54 9.86 1.81 1.00
C ALA A 54 8.46 2.34 1.35
N LEU A 55 7.51 2.26 0.40
CA LEU A 55 6.12 2.64 0.63
C LEU A 55 5.47 1.79 1.73
N SER A 56 5.67 0.49 1.71
CA SER A 56 5.13 -0.43 2.73
C SER A 56 5.70 -0.11 4.11
N PHE A 57 7.01 0.19 4.19
CA PHE A 57 7.68 0.54 5.44
C PHE A 57 7.15 1.84 6.06
N VAL A 58 6.66 2.76 5.27
CA VAL A 58 6.02 3.99 5.75
C VAL A 58 4.58 3.73 6.18
N HIS A 59 3.80 3.08 5.32
CA HIS A 59 2.35 2.94 5.51
C HIS A 59 1.94 1.89 6.57
N TRP A 60 2.82 0.94 6.94
CA TRP A 60 2.48 -0.11 7.92
C TRP A 60 2.04 0.47 9.28
N THR A 61 2.58 1.64 9.67
CA THR A 61 2.27 2.27 10.95
C THR A 61 0.81 2.70 11.04
N GLY A 62 0.23 3.17 9.92
CA GLY A 62 -1.19 3.51 9.81
C GLY A 62 -2.08 2.27 9.99
N TYR A 63 -1.75 1.17 9.29
CA TYR A 63 -2.47 -0.09 9.43
C TYR A 63 -2.34 -0.69 10.84
N ALA A 64 -1.16 -0.64 11.45
CA ALA A 64 -0.95 -1.11 12.82
C ALA A 64 -1.83 -0.35 13.82
N ARG A 65 -1.96 0.96 13.66
CA ARG A 65 -2.84 1.81 14.50
C ARG A 65 -4.31 1.48 14.28
N LEU A 66 -4.72 1.33 13.04
CA LEU A 66 -6.08 0.95 12.68
C LEU A 66 -6.46 -0.41 13.29
N ILE A 67 -5.63 -1.44 13.09
CA ILE A 67 -5.84 -2.79 13.62
C ILE A 67 -5.93 -2.75 15.14
N ARG A 68 -5.03 -2.00 15.79
CA ARG A 68 -5.06 -1.83 17.24
C ARG A 68 -6.37 -1.20 17.72
N GLY A 69 -6.83 -0.15 17.05
CA GLY A 69 -8.10 0.52 17.37
C GLY A 69 -9.29 -0.42 17.21
N GLN A 70 -9.34 -1.21 16.13
CA GLN A 70 -10.37 -2.21 15.90
C GLN A 70 -10.38 -3.29 17.00
N ILE A 71 -9.21 -3.84 17.34
CA ILE A 71 -9.11 -4.86 18.38
C ILE A 71 -9.56 -4.32 19.75
N LEU A 72 -9.16 -3.10 20.10
CA LEU A 72 -9.58 -2.47 21.36
C LEU A 72 -11.09 -2.28 21.43
N SER A 73 -11.71 -1.77 20.35
CA SER A 73 -13.16 -1.59 20.27
C SER A 73 -13.92 -2.92 20.34
N LEU A 74 -13.44 -3.96 19.67
CA LEU A 74 -14.07 -5.27 19.67
C LEU A 74 -13.92 -6.00 21.02
N ARG A 75 -12.85 -5.73 21.76
CA ARG A 75 -12.59 -6.34 23.07
C ARG A 75 -13.62 -5.93 24.14
N GLU A 76 -14.27 -4.79 23.95
CA GLU A 76 -15.30 -4.22 24.86
C GLU A 76 -16.73 -4.62 24.47
N LYS A 77 -16.90 -5.51 23.50
CA LYS A 77 -18.21 -5.99 23.07
C LYS A 77 -18.77 -7.07 24.01
N GLU A 78 -20.08 -7.03 24.23
CA GLU A 78 -20.80 -7.95 25.13
C GLU A 78 -20.53 -9.42 24.87
N TYR A 79 -20.41 -9.84 23.59
CA TYR A 79 -20.12 -11.22 23.23
C TYR A 79 -18.72 -11.67 23.66
N VAL A 80 -17.75 -10.72 23.74
CA VAL A 80 -16.40 -11.00 24.22
C VAL A 80 -16.41 -11.13 25.74
N GLU A 81 -17.16 -10.30 26.44
CA GLU A 81 -17.35 -10.40 27.89
C GLU A 81 -18.05 -11.68 28.28
N ALA A 82 -19.12 -12.06 27.58
CA ALA A 82 -19.81 -13.33 27.76
C ALA A 82 -18.87 -14.52 27.59
N ALA A 83 -18.04 -14.51 26.56
CA ALA A 83 -17.04 -15.57 26.34
C ALA A 83 -16.01 -15.67 27.47
N ARG A 84 -15.63 -14.53 28.07
CA ARG A 84 -14.73 -14.52 29.25
C ARG A 84 -15.41 -15.10 30.49
N MET A 85 -16.66 -14.75 30.72
CA MET A 85 -17.41 -15.27 31.87
C MET A 85 -17.57 -16.79 31.85
N VAL A 86 -17.69 -17.39 30.65
CA VAL A 86 -17.75 -18.86 30.46
C VAL A 86 -16.37 -19.51 30.52
N GLY A 87 -15.28 -18.73 30.75
CA GLY A 87 -13.93 -19.25 30.96
C GLY A 87 -13.17 -19.55 29.66
N VAL A 88 -13.56 -18.99 28.51
CA VAL A 88 -12.82 -19.16 27.25
C VAL A 88 -11.46 -18.48 27.33
N LYS A 89 -10.38 -19.17 26.95
CA LYS A 89 -9.01 -18.66 26.96
C LYS A 89 -8.87 -17.44 26.03
N GLY A 90 -8.12 -16.42 26.46
CA GLY A 90 -7.96 -15.16 25.74
C GLY A 90 -7.50 -15.29 24.28
N LEU A 91 -6.59 -16.24 23.98
CA LEU A 91 -6.16 -16.53 22.61
C LEU A 91 -7.31 -17.10 21.76
N ALA A 92 -8.14 -17.96 22.33
CA ALA A 92 -9.31 -18.49 21.62
C ALA A 92 -10.34 -17.39 21.35
N ILE A 93 -10.57 -16.47 22.28
CA ILE A 93 -11.40 -15.28 22.08
C ILE A 93 -10.85 -14.43 20.92
N LEU A 94 -9.55 -14.18 20.94
CA LEU A 94 -8.88 -13.38 19.89
C LEU A 94 -9.11 -14.00 18.51
N VAL A 95 -8.77 -15.28 18.33
CA VAL A 95 -8.80 -15.93 17.02
C VAL A 95 -10.23 -16.21 16.55
N ARG A 96 -11.15 -16.55 17.44
CA ARG A 96 -12.49 -17.02 17.09
C ARG A 96 -13.54 -15.91 17.04
N HIS A 97 -13.34 -14.83 17.80
CA HIS A 97 -14.31 -13.75 17.93
C HIS A 97 -13.79 -12.38 17.50
N VAL A 98 -12.56 -12.00 17.84
CA VAL A 98 -12.06 -10.66 17.58
C VAL A 98 -11.50 -10.54 16.16
N VAL A 99 -10.59 -11.43 15.76
CA VAL A 99 -9.95 -11.37 14.42
C VAL A 99 -10.97 -11.45 13.28
N PRO A 100 -11.92 -12.38 13.24
CA PRO A 100 -12.89 -12.43 12.15
C PRO A 100 -13.74 -11.17 12.01
N ASN A 101 -14.12 -10.57 13.14
CA ASN A 101 -14.88 -9.32 13.15
C ASN A 101 -14.04 -8.08 12.82
N ALA A 102 -12.72 -8.14 13.01
CA ALA A 102 -11.81 -7.07 12.63
C ALA A 102 -11.44 -7.12 11.14
N LEU A 103 -11.55 -8.28 10.47
CA LEU A 103 -11.14 -8.44 9.08
C LEU A 103 -11.89 -7.53 8.11
N GLY A 104 -13.21 -7.32 8.29
CA GLY A 104 -14.01 -6.47 7.43
C GLY A 104 -13.43 -5.05 7.30
N PRO A 105 -13.33 -4.27 8.38
CA PRO A 105 -12.73 -2.94 8.35
C PRO A 105 -11.27 -2.93 7.86
N ILE A 106 -10.50 -3.99 8.15
CA ILE A 106 -9.10 -4.09 7.68
C ILE A 106 -9.05 -4.26 6.18
N LEU A 107 -9.85 -5.17 5.60
CA LEU A 107 -9.91 -5.41 4.16
C LEU A 107 -10.33 -4.15 3.39
N VAL A 108 -11.34 -3.43 3.88
CA VAL A 108 -11.76 -2.15 3.32
C VAL A 108 -10.59 -1.15 3.32
N SER A 109 -9.91 -1.01 4.46
CA SER A 109 -8.77 -0.08 4.56
C SER A 109 -7.61 -0.46 3.65
N VAL A 110 -7.32 -1.77 3.49
CA VAL A 110 -6.32 -2.26 2.54
C VAL A 110 -6.71 -1.92 1.11
N THR A 111 -7.97 -2.05 0.74
CA THR A 111 -8.46 -1.69 -0.61
C THR A 111 -8.23 -0.21 -0.90
N PHE A 112 -8.59 0.69 0.01
CA PHE A 112 -8.27 2.12 -0.13
C PHE A 112 -6.76 2.39 -0.16
N GLY A 113 -5.99 1.60 0.59
CA GLY A 113 -4.53 1.67 0.58
C GLY A 113 -3.91 1.37 -0.79
N PHE A 114 -4.50 0.50 -1.61
CA PHE A 114 -4.04 0.26 -2.98
C PHE A 114 -4.16 1.52 -3.84
N ALA A 115 -5.28 2.24 -3.77
CA ALA A 115 -5.42 3.51 -4.49
C ALA A 115 -4.35 4.52 -4.06
N GLY A 116 -4.12 4.64 -2.75
CA GLY A 116 -3.07 5.49 -2.19
C GLY A 116 -1.66 5.08 -2.64
N ALA A 117 -1.38 3.78 -2.71
CA ALA A 117 -0.07 3.26 -3.15
C ALA A 117 0.21 3.58 -4.63
N ILE A 118 -0.80 3.52 -5.51
CA ILE A 118 -0.66 3.89 -6.92
C ILE A 118 -0.33 5.38 -7.07
N VAL A 119 -1.02 6.25 -6.32
CA VAL A 119 -0.75 7.69 -6.34
C VAL A 119 0.64 7.98 -5.76
N ALA A 120 1.03 7.32 -4.68
CA ALA A 120 2.34 7.50 -4.05
C ALA A 120 3.48 7.03 -4.97
N GLU A 121 3.35 5.86 -5.62
CA GLU A 121 4.31 5.36 -6.62
C GLU A 121 4.44 6.35 -7.77
N SER A 122 3.30 6.78 -8.34
CA SER A 122 3.28 7.74 -9.45
C SER A 122 3.93 9.07 -9.06
N SER A 123 3.75 9.51 -7.83
CA SER A 123 4.38 10.72 -7.30
C SER A 123 5.90 10.57 -7.16
N LEU A 124 6.38 9.43 -6.62
CA LEU A 124 7.82 9.14 -6.53
C LEU A 124 8.47 9.02 -7.91
N SER A 125 7.80 8.36 -8.86
CA SER A 125 8.27 8.23 -10.23
C SER A 125 8.27 9.56 -10.97
N TYR A 126 7.28 10.42 -10.73
CA TYR A 126 7.26 11.80 -11.22
C TYR A 126 8.44 12.63 -10.68
N LEU A 127 8.84 12.42 -9.43
CA LEU A 127 10.02 13.05 -8.83
C LEU A 127 11.35 12.45 -9.31
N GLY A 128 11.33 11.41 -10.15
CA GLY A 128 12.51 10.73 -10.65
C GLY A 128 13.16 9.76 -9.65
N ILE A 129 12.50 9.47 -8.53
CA ILE A 129 13.00 8.59 -7.46
C ILE A 129 12.30 7.22 -7.48
N GLY A 130 11.17 7.11 -8.20
CA GLY A 130 10.38 5.88 -8.35
C GLY A 130 11.03 4.87 -9.29
N VAL A 131 10.20 4.19 -10.05
CA VAL A 131 10.60 3.18 -11.03
C VAL A 131 11.41 3.84 -12.15
N GLN A 132 12.56 3.25 -12.51
CA GLN A 132 13.50 3.81 -13.49
C GLN A 132 13.38 3.13 -14.86
N PRO A 133 13.73 3.82 -15.96
CA PRO A 133 13.84 3.20 -17.26
C PRO A 133 14.73 1.92 -17.24
N PRO A 134 14.42 0.91 -18.05
CA PRO A 134 13.42 0.87 -19.12
C PRO A 134 11.97 0.62 -18.66
N GLN A 135 11.70 0.59 -17.36
CA GLN A 135 10.39 0.33 -16.83
C GLN A 135 9.47 1.54 -17.01
N ALA A 136 8.23 1.28 -17.42
CA ALA A 136 7.22 2.30 -17.56
C ALA A 136 6.44 2.46 -16.25
N SER A 137 6.30 3.71 -15.76
CA SER A 137 5.31 4.08 -14.78
C SER A 137 4.55 5.32 -15.26
N TRP A 138 3.32 5.48 -14.82
CA TRP A 138 2.53 6.66 -15.20
C TRP A 138 3.18 7.95 -14.69
N GLY A 139 3.76 7.93 -13.50
CA GLY A 139 4.49 9.07 -12.95
C GLY A 139 5.73 9.44 -13.77
N ALA A 140 6.54 8.46 -14.19
CA ALA A 140 7.67 8.69 -15.08
C ALA A 140 7.24 9.25 -16.44
N MET A 141 6.16 8.72 -17.03
CA MET A 141 5.59 9.26 -18.29
C MET A 141 5.19 10.74 -18.16
N ILE A 142 4.63 11.14 -17.02
CA ILE A 142 4.30 12.54 -16.75
C ILE A 142 5.57 13.38 -16.67
N ASN A 143 6.58 12.91 -15.92
CA ASN A 143 7.86 13.63 -15.76
C ASN A 143 8.59 13.82 -17.09
N ASP A 144 8.77 12.75 -17.86
CA ASP A 144 9.48 12.76 -19.14
C ASP A 144 8.86 13.74 -20.14
N ASN A 145 7.54 13.95 -20.04
CA ASN A 145 6.80 14.82 -20.95
C ASN A 145 6.43 16.19 -20.35
N ALA A 146 6.86 16.51 -19.12
CA ALA A 146 6.51 17.74 -18.45
C ALA A 146 6.93 19.00 -19.22
N LEU A 147 8.08 18.99 -19.89
CA LEU A 147 8.55 20.11 -20.72
C LEU A 147 7.78 20.24 -22.06
N SER A 148 7.16 19.16 -22.50
CA SER A 148 6.39 19.10 -23.75
C SER A 148 4.95 19.59 -23.59
N TRP A 149 4.52 19.97 -22.38
CA TRP A 149 3.16 20.40 -22.04
C TRP A 149 2.57 21.43 -22.99
N ARG A 150 3.38 22.39 -23.44
CA ARG A 150 2.93 23.48 -24.34
C ARG A 150 2.55 23.01 -25.74
N TYR A 151 3.17 21.93 -26.20
CA TYR A 151 3.01 21.46 -27.59
C TYR A 151 2.25 20.15 -27.69
N ARG A 152 2.34 19.31 -26.64
CA ARG A 152 1.76 17.96 -26.59
C ARG A 152 1.16 17.66 -25.21
N PRO A 153 0.14 18.42 -24.77
CA PRO A 153 -0.41 18.29 -23.41
C PRO A 153 -0.97 16.89 -23.11
N TRP A 154 -1.45 16.18 -24.12
CA TRP A 154 -1.99 14.83 -23.95
C TRP A 154 -0.98 13.82 -23.42
N LEU A 155 0.32 13.97 -23.66
CA LEU A 155 1.36 13.08 -23.14
C LEU A 155 1.48 13.13 -21.60
N THR A 156 1.05 14.22 -21.00
CA THR A 156 0.99 14.39 -19.54
C THR A 156 -0.42 14.13 -18.99
N ILE A 157 -1.45 14.59 -19.71
CA ILE A 157 -2.86 14.46 -19.27
C ILE A 157 -3.30 12.99 -19.25
N ILE A 158 -2.98 12.22 -20.29
CA ILE A 158 -3.46 10.84 -20.41
C ILE A 158 -2.96 9.98 -19.24
N PRO A 159 -1.65 9.87 -18.95
CA PRO A 159 -1.20 9.07 -17.81
C PRO A 159 -1.73 9.60 -16.47
N GLY A 160 -1.86 10.91 -16.30
CA GLY A 160 -2.48 11.49 -15.10
C GLY A 160 -3.95 11.11 -14.94
N MET A 161 -4.73 11.12 -16.03
CA MET A 161 -6.12 10.65 -16.01
C MET A 161 -6.21 9.15 -15.70
N VAL A 162 -5.30 8.34 -16.25
CA VAL A 162 -5.29 6.90 -15.96
C VAL A 162 -5.06 6.65 -14.48
N VAL A 163 -4.09 7.31 -13.85
CA VAL A 163 -3.87 7.23 -12.39
C VAL A 163 -5.14 7.60 -11.62
N GLY A 164 -5.79 8.70 -12.01
CA GLY A 164 -7.04 9.16 -11.39
C GLY A 164 -8.17 8.15 -11.54
N ILE A 165 -8.43 7.65 -12.76
CA ILE A 165 -9.50 6.69 -13.05
C ILE A 165 -9.25 5.37 -12.30
N VAL A 166 -8.04 4.83 -12.33
CA VAL A 166 -7.71 3.59 -11.62
C VAL A 166 -7.87 3.76 -10.12
N SER A 167 -7.42 4.88 -9.56
CA SER A 167 -7.58 5.17 -8.13
C SER A 167 -9.05 5.29 -7.74
N LEU A 168 -9.88 5.95 -8.56
CA LEU A 168 -11.33 6.04 -8.35
C LEU A 168 -11.99 4.66 -8.42
N ALA A 169 -11.64 3.84 -9.42
CA ALA A 169 -12.18 2.50 -9.55
C ALA A 169 -11.88 1.62 -8.32
N ILE A 170 -10.66 1.70 -7.80
CA ILE A 170 -10.27 0.98 -6.57
C ILE A 170 -11.04 1.51 -5.36
N ASN A 171 -11.25 2.82 -5.25
CA ASN A 171 -12.05 3.39 -4.17
C ASN A 171 -13.50 2.91 -4.22
N PHE A 172 -14.14 2.87 -5.41
CA PHE A 172 -15.48 2.29 -5.56
C PHE A 172 -15.54 0.80 -5.21
N LEU A 173 -14.49 0.04 -5.52
CA LEU A 173 -14.39 -1.35 -5.06
C LEU A 173 -14.31 -1.43 -3.53
N GLY A 174 -13.56 -0.53 -2.89
CA GLY A 174 -13.48 -0.42 -1.44
C GLY A 174 -14.83 -0.09 -0.80
N ASP A 175 -15.57 0.86 -1.37
CA ASP A 175 -16.91 1.23 -0.91
C ASP A 175 -17.90 0.04 -1.06
N GLY A 176 -17.90 -0.63 -2.21
CA GLY A 176 -18.73 -1.81 -2.43
C GLY A 176 -18.37 -2.98 -1.48
N LEU A 177 -17.10 -3.15 -1.15
CA LEU A 177 -16.65 -4.14 -0.18
C LEU A 177 -17.10 -3.76 1.24
N MET A 178 -17.05 -2.47 1.59
CA MET A 178 -17.54 -1.97 2.86
C MET A 178 -19.03 -2.23 3.02
N ASP A 179 -19.83 -1.97 1.99
CA ASP A 179 -21.28 -2.20 1.99
C ASP A 179 -21.59 -3.71 2.10
N ALA A 180 -20.89 -4.55 1.36
CA ALA A 180 -21.06 -6.01 1.39
C ALA A 180 -20.69 -6.64 2.75
N LEU A 181 -19.69 -6.08 3.43
CA LEU A 181 -19.23 -6.58 4.73
C LEU A 181 -19.98 -5.96 5.93
N ASN A 182 -20.89 -4.99 5.70
CA ASN A 182 -21.66 -4.33 6.75
C ASN A 182 -23.00 -5.05 7.01
N PRO A 183 -23.12 -5.88 8.06
CA PRO A 183 -24.34 -6.66 8.31
C PRO A 183 -25.58 -5.80 8.66
N ARG A 184 -25.40 -4.51 8.94
CA ARG A 184 -26.51 -3.61 9.27
C ARG A 184 -27.30 -3.14 8.04
N GLN A 185 -26.77 -3.30 6.84
CA GLN A 185 -27.47 -2.95 5.60
C GLN A 185 -28.25 -4.14 5.01
N ALA A 186 -27.85 -5.38 5.30
CA ALA A 186 -28.51 -6.60 4.82
C ALA A 186 -29.96 -6.76 5.34
N GLY A 187 -30.40 -5.96 6.31
CA GLY A 187 -31.77 -6.00 6.86
C GLY A 187 -32.71 -4.90 6.34
N ARG A 188 -32.31 -4.13 5.33
CA ARG A 188 -33.09 -3.02 4.76
C ARG A 188 -33.54 -3.20 3.30
N ALA A 189 -33.29 -4.37 2.72
CA ALA A 189 -33.79 -4.76 1.39
C ALA A 189 -35.05 -5.62 1.50
#